data_42682f4aa37b6445259c07d175f362cd
#
_entry.id   42682f4aa37b6445259c07d175f362cd
#
_cell.length_a   1.000
_cell.length_b   1.000
_cell.length_c   1.000
_cell.angle_alpha   90.00
_cell.angle_beta   90.00
_cell.angle_gamma   90.00
#
_symmetry.space_group_name_H-M   'P 1'
#
loop_
_entity.id
_entity.type
_entity.pdbx_description
1 polymer ?
#
loop_
_entity_poly.entity_id
_entity_poly.type
_entity_poly.pdbx_seq_one_letter_code
_entity_poly.pdbx_strand_id
1 'polypeptide(L)'
;MKQCKVFVPFGALGAGISAKLAKIYTQQDPQYLKEKYRAGRVRALEGAPDITEAVFDECTTIVGLAGAEPFMEALGQGADIVVCGRATDTAVIAAYPLMKGCDAAACWHAAKSAECGGLCTTDPQGGGVFLTIDETGFTVEATAPGSRCTPYSVSAHLLYENADPVRLTEPGVVVDTAASRYTQLENGRVRVEGTRLERTPYTMKLEGASPAGYQTISLVGIRDRGVMQDPLRWLKNLSQYMESALQKMGVAGESYRYELRPYGYNAVYGGPVPKGYVPNELGVMLTVTADTQELATQVAKAFNPYLLHFPVHRDQQLPSFAFPYSPAETERGRLYAFRLYHVAELDDPLEGCRICCETIGKEAGRNE
;
A
#
# COMPACT_ATOMS: atom_id res chain seq x y z
N MET A 1 -0.44 -25.17 -0.35
CA MET A 1 -0.38 -24.10 -1.37
C MET A 1 -1.79 -23.66 -1.72
N LYS A 2 -2.22 -22.46 -1.31
CA LYS A 2 -3.48 -21.89 -1.77
C LYS A 2 -3.28 -21.46 -3.23
N GLN A 3 -4.00 -22.08 -4.16
CA GLN A 3 -4.01 -21.66 -5.57
C GLN A 3 -4.62 -20.26 -5.65
N CYS A 4 -3.82 -19.27 -6.06
CA CYS A 4 -4.34 -17.97 -6.47
C CYS A 4 -5.13 -18.19 -7.78
N LYS A 5 -6.46 -18.08 -7.72
CA LYS A 5 -7.30 -18.11 -8.91
C LYS A 5 -7.24 -16.72 -9.54
N VAL A 6 -6.53 -16.60 -10.65
CA VAL A 6 -6.55 -15.39 -11.48
C VAL A 6 -7.83 -15.41 -12.31
N PHE A 7 -8.73 -14.46 -12.04
CA PHE A 7 -9.87 -14.21 -12.91
C PHE A 7 -9.41 -13.32 -14.07
N VAL A 8 -9.16 -13.94 -15.22
CA VAL A 8 -9.01 -13.16 -16.47
C VAL A 8 -10.36 -12.52 -16.80
N PRO A 9 -10.42 -11.25 -17.21
CA PRO A 9 -11.68 -10.60 -17.55
C PRO A 9 -12.48 -11.48 -18.53
N PHE A 10 -13.70 -11.79 -18.18
CA PHE A 10 -14.63 -12.66 -18.93
C PHE A 10 -14.83 -12.24 -20.39
N GLY A 11 -14.51 -10.98 -20.74
CA GLY A 11 -14.63 -10.45 -22.08
C GLY A 11 -13.81 -11.17 -23.15
N ALA A 12 -12.57 -11.59 -22.84
CA ALA A 12 -11.71 -12.28 -23.80
C ALA A 12 -12.20 -13.71 -24.08
N LEU A 13 -12.61 -14.43 -23.02
CA LEU A 13 -13.17 -15.79 -23.13
C LEU A 13 -14.53 -15.81 -23.85
N GLY A 14 -15.37 -14.77 -23.64
CA GLY A 14 -16.67 -14.62 -24.31
C GLY A 14 -16.56 -14.23 -25.78
N ALA A 15 -15.46 -13.62 -26.20
CA ALA A 15 -15.22 -13.21 -27.58
C ALA A 15 -14.56 -14.29 -28.45
N GLY A 16 -14.25 -15.47 -27.91
CA GLY A 16 -13.57 -16.54 -28.66
C GLY A 16 -12.10 -16.25 -28.98
N ILE A 17 -11.48 -15.32 -28.26
CA ILE A 17 -10.08 -14.95 -28.45
C ILE A 17 -9.20 -15.95 -27.70
N SER A 18 -8.20 -16.51 -28.38
CA SER A 18 -7.14 -17.28 -27.77
C SER A 18 -5.98 -16.35 -27.43
N ALA A 19 -5.47 -16.42 -26.19
CA ALA A 19 -4.33 -15.62 -25.73
C ALA A 19 -3.41 -16.46 -24.87
N LYS A 20 -2.11 -16.16 -24.91
CA LYS A 20 -1.11 -16.74 -24.01
C LYS A 20 -0.99 -15.89 -22.76
N LEU A 21 -1.39 -16.45 -21.62
CA LEU A 21 -1.31 -15.84 -20.30
C LEU A 21 -0.07 -16.30 -19.57
N ALA A 22 0.79 -15.36 -19.15
CA ALA A 22 1.85 -15.61 -18.18
C ALA A 22 1.42 -15.19 -16.78
N LYS A 23 1.69 -16.03 -15.79
CA LYS A 23 1.48 -15.77 -14.36
C LYS A 23 2.85 -15.72 -13.69
N ILE A 24 3.18 -14.58 -13.09
CA ILE A 24 4.41 -14.40 -12.31
C ILE A 24 4.04 -14.45 -10.84
N TYR A 25 4.51 -15.48 -10.15
CA TYR A 25 4.32 -15.64 -8.71
C TYR A 25 5.54 -15.08 -8.00
N THR A 26 5.30 -14.18 -7.04
CA THR A 26 6.32 -13.49 -6.25
C THR A 26 6.25 -13.81 -4.77
N GLN A 27 5.43 -14.80 -4.40
CA GLN A 27 5.37 -15.29 -3.02
C GLN A 27 6.68 -15.99 -2.68
N GLN A 28 7.27 -15.59 -1.55
CA GLN A 28 8.55 -16.07 -1.09
C GLN A 28 8.41 -17.25 -0.12
N ASP A 29 9.36 -18.18 -0.20
CA ASP A 29 9.50 -19.26 0.76
C ASP A 29 10.20 -18.74 2.02
N PRO A 30 9.63 -18.94 3.23
CA PRO A 30 10.26 -18.52 4.48
C PRO A 30 11.66 -19.12 4.69
N GLN A 31 11.92 -20.36 4.30
CA GLN A 31 13.22 -21.00 4.49
C GLN A 31 14.29 -20.37 3.59
N TYR A 32 13.95 -20.09 2.33
CA TYR A 32 14.81 -19.35 1.43
C TYR A 32 15.20 -17.97 1.98
N LEU A 33 14.22 -17.23 2.55
CA LEU A 33 14.49 -15.91 3.12
C LEU A 33 15.33 -15.98 4.40
N LYS A 34 15.16 -17.02 5.23
CA LYS A 34 16.01 -17.26 6.40
C LYS A 34 17.46 -17.51 6.00
N GLU A 35 17.70 -18.27 4.93
CA GLU A 35 19.06 -18.49 4.41
C GLU A 35 19.69 -17.17 3.95
N LYS A 36 18.96 -16.34 3.21
CA LYS A 36 19.40 -14.99 2.82
C LYS A 36 19.66 -14.10 4.05
N TYR A 37 18.81 -14.15 5.05
CA TYR A 37 18.98 -13.39 6.30
C TYR A 37 20.23 -13.79 7.08
N ARG A 38 20.46 -15.10 7.27
CA ARG A 38 21.69 -15.65 7.91
C ARG A 38 22.95 -15.27 7.14
N ALA A 39 22.87 -15.18 5.82
CA ALA A 39 23.96 -14.73 4.96
C ALA A 39 24.18 -13.21 4.96
N GLY A 40 23.40 -12.43 5.74
CA GLY A 40 23.48 -10.96 5.77
C GLY A 40 22.97 -10.27 4.49
N ARG A 41 22.20 -10.98 3.67
CA ARG A 41 21.67 -10.49 2.38
C ARG A 41 20.25 -9.96 2.47
N VAL A 42 19.69 -9.82 3.67
CA VAL A 42 18.42 -9.12 3.93
C VAL A 42 18.73 -7.86 4.72
N ARG A 43 18.31 -6.69 4.21
CA ARG A 43 18.57 -5.39 4.81
C ARG A 43 17.27 -4.63 5.04
N ALA A 44 17.20 -3.90 6.16
CA ALA A 44 16.08 -3.01 6.46
C ALA A 44 16.03 -1.83 5.50
N LEU A 45 14.82 -1.43 5.09
CA LEU A 45 14.56 -0.13 4.50
C LEU A 45 14.34 0.92 5.60
N GLU A 46 14.41 2.19 5.25
CA GLU A 46 14.17 3.28 6.19
C GLU A 46 12.76 3.14 6.83
N GLY A 47 12.72 3.23 8.16
CA GLY A 47 11.49 3.03 8.92
C GLY A 47 11.03 1.57 9.05
N ALA A 48 11.79 0.61 8.56
CA ALA A 48 11.47 -0.81 8.76
C ALA A 48 11.59 -1.20 10.25
N PRO A 49 10.72 -2.07 10.77
CA PRO A 49 10.88 -2.61 12.10
C PRO A 49 12.10 -3.54 12.16
N ASP A 50 12.72 -3.63 13.35
CA ASP A 50 13.71 -4.67 13.60
C ASP A 50 13.07 -6.05 13.47
N ILE A 51 13.80 -6.98 12.83
CA ILE A 51 13.33 -8.34 12.63
C ILE A 51 14.32 -9.36 13.19
N THR A 52 13.76 -10.51 13.57
CA THR A 52 14.51 -11.74 13.81
C THR A 52 14.09 -12.76 12.75
N GLU A 53 14.83 -13.86 12.68
CA GLU A 53 14.51 -14.97 11.76
C GLU A 53 13.07 -15.51 11.94
N ALA A 54 12.52 -15.43 13.15
CA ALA A 54 11.16 -15.89 13.45
C ALA A 54 10.07 -15.15 12.65
N VAL A 55 10.30 -13.87 12.27
CA VAL A 55 9.35 -13.07 11.52
C VAL A 55 8.95 -13.72 10.19
N PHE A 56 9.86 -14.46 9.54
CA PHE A 56 9.56 -15.14 8.29
C PHE A 56 8.54 -16.27 8.46
N ASP A 57 8.51 -16.96 9.63
CA ASP A 57 7.49 -17.98 9.92
C ASP A 57 6.19 -17.37 10.42
N GLU A 58 6.25 -16.24 11.12
CA GLU A 58 5.07 -15.54 11.64
C GLU A 58 4.23 -14.92 10.53
N CYS A 59 4.83 -14.53 9.40
CA CYS A 59 4.12 -13.94 8.29
C CYS A 59 3.21 -14.98 7.58
N THR A 60 1.93 -14.66 7.45
CA THR A 60 0.99 -15.52 6.71
C THR A 60 1.34 -15.62 5.23
N THR A 61 1.89 -14.55 4.69
CA THR A 61 2.35 -14.44 3.30
C THR A 61 3.47 -13.41 3.26
N ILE A 62 4.53 -13.74 2.53
CA ILE A 62 5.60 -12.83 2.17
C ILE A 62 5.63 -12.73 0.66
N VAL A 63 5.67 -11.53 0.13
CA VAL A 63 5.80 -11.28 -1.30
C VAL A 63 7.06 -10.45 -1.59
N GLY A 64 7.69 -10.76 -2.70
CA GLY A 64 8.75 -9.92 -3.26
C GLY A 64 8.21 -9.03 -4.37
N LEU A 65 8.73 -7.82 -4.51
CA LEU A 65 8.41 -6.94 -5.63
C LEU A 65 9.32 -7.29 -6.80
N ALA A 66 8.74 -7.89 -7.85
CA ALA A 66 9.47 -8.22 -9.07
C ALA A 66 9.99 -6.95 -9.78
N GLY A 67 11.20 -7.03 -10.31
CA GLY A 67 11.73 -6.04 -11.24
C GLY A 67 11.23 -6.25 -12.68
N ALA A 68 11.94 -5.70 -13.65
CA ALA A 68 11.55 -5.77 -15.07
C ALA A 68 11.82 -7.14 -15.70
N GLU A 69 12.83 -7.88 -15.24
CA GLU A 69 13.33 -9.09 -15.88
C GLU A 69 12.29 -10.23 -15.93
N PRO A 70 11.49 -10.51 -14.88
CA PRO A 70 10.42 -11.51 -14.97
C PRO A 70 9.35 -11.18 -16.01
N PHE A 71 9.08 -9.90 -16.26
CA PHE A 71 8.16 -9.48 -17.33
C PHE A 71 8.78 -9.64 -18.70
N MET A 72 10.07 -9.27 -18.86
CA MET A 72 10.83 -9.46 -20.10
C MET A 72 10.87 -10.93 -20.48
N GLU A 73 11.12 -11.83 -19.51
CA GLU A 73 11.11 -13.28 -19.71
C GLU A 73 9.73 -13.78 -20.15
N ALA A 74 8.66 -13.36 -19.45
CA ALA A 74 7.28 -13.73 -19.80
C ALA A 74 6.89 -13.27 -21.21
N LEU A 75 7.23 -12.05 -21.57
CA LEU A 75 7.00 -11.48 -22.91
C LEU A 75 7.86 -12.18 -23.97
N GLY A 76 9.12 -12.49 -23.65
CA GLY A 76 10.03 -13.25 -24.51
C GLY A 76 9.52 -14.66 -24.82
N GLN A 77 8.81 -15.28 -23.89
CA GLN A 77 8.08 -16.53 -24.10
C GLN A 77 6.82 -16.37 -24.96
N GLY A 78 6.48 -15.16 -25.39
CA GLY A 78 5.35 -14.86 -26.27
C GLY A 78 4.03 -14.71 -25.52
N ALA A 79 4.04 -14.26 -24.26
CA ALA A 79 2.82 -13.94 -23.52
C ALA A 79 2.13 -12.71 -24.12
N ASP A 80 0.82 -12.81 -24.36
CA ASP A 80 -0.06 -11.71 -24.74
C ASP A 80 -0.55 -10.94 -23.51
N ILE A 81 -0.69 -11.63 -22.37
CA ILE A 81 -1.14 -11.09 -21.10
C ILE A 81 -0.18 -11.56 -20.01
N VAL A 82 0.28 -10.64 -19.19
CA VAL A 82 1.12 -10.95 -18.02
C VAL A 82 0.41 -10.49 -16.75
N VAL A 83 0.23 -11.41 -15.80
CA VAL A 83 -0.33 -11.13 -14.47
C VAL A 83 0.73 -11.46 -13.43
N CYS A 84 1.11 -10.46 -12.64
CA CYS A 84 2.11 -10.60 -11.59
C CYS A 84 1.48 -10.52 -10.20
N GLY A 85 2.03 -11.25 -9.24
CA GLY A 85 1.61 -11.18 -7.84
C GLY A 85 1.92 -9.82 -7.21
N ARG A 86 3.19 -9.39 -7.26
CA ARG A 86 3.65 -8.06 -6.81
C ARG A 86 4.89 -7.66 -7.61
N ALA A 87 4.94 -6.41 -8.03
CA ALA A 87 6.08 -5.83 -8.76
C ALA A 87 6.28 -4.37 -8.37
N THR A 88 7.41 -3.77 -8.73
CA THR A 88 7.47 -2.30 -8.75
C THR A 88 6.64 -1.80 -9.93
N ASP A 89 5.91 -0.72 -9.75
CA ASP A 89 5.03 -0.18 -10.78
C ASP A 89 5.83 0.27 -12.01
N THR A 90 6.99 0.85 -11.75
CA THR A 90 7.97 1.25 -12.76
C THR A 90 8.46 0.07 -13.61
N ALA A 91 8.76 -1.08 -12.98
CA ALA A 91 9.28 -2.25 -13.68
C ALA A 91 8.29 -2.82 -14.71
N VAL A 92 7.00 -2.80 -14.39
CA VAL A 92 5.95 -3.27 -15.30
C VAL A 92 5.96 -2.50 -16.63
N ILE A 93 6.18 -1.19 -16.54
CA ILE A 93 6.19 -0.29 -17.70
C ILE A 93 7.54 -0.33 -18.41
N ALA A 94 8.66 -0.38 -17.66
CA ALA A 94 10.01 -0.40 -18.21
C ALA A 94 10.34 -1.71 -18.97
N ALA A 95 9.73 -2.83 -18.60
CA ALA A 95 10.09 -4.16 -19.11
C ALA A 95 10.04 -4.25 -20.64
N TYR A 96 8.96 -3.78 -21.27
CA TYR A 96 8.81 -3.91 -22.71
C TYR A 96 9.83 -3.08 -23.51
N PRO A 97 10.01 -1.78 -23.25
CA PRO A 97 11.02 -1.00 -23.97
C PRO A 97 12.46 -1.48 -23.69
N LEU A 98 12.77 -1.96 -22.46
CA LEU A 98 14.05 -2.60 -22.16
C LEU A 98 14.28 -3.85 -23.00
N MET A 99 13.27 -4.71 -23.12
CA MET A 99 13.32 -5.92 -23.96
C MET A 99 13.53 -5.57 -25.45
N LYS A 100 13.03 -4.41 -25.90
CA LYS A 100 13.23 -3.92 -27.27
C LYS A 100 14.58 -3.25 -27.49
N GLY A 101 15.41 -3.12 -26.47
CA GLY A 101 16.76 -2.55 -26.57
C GLY A 101 16.79 -1.02 -26.60
N CYS A 102 15.74 -0.35 -26.15
CA CYS A 102 15.76 1.09 -25.95
C CYS A 102 16.76 1.49 -24.87
N ASP A 103 17.17 2.76 -24.84
CA ASP A 103 18.08 3.27 -23.81
C ASP A 103 17.52 2.99 -22.41
N ALA A 104 18.30 2.31 -21.56
CA ALA A 104 17.82 1.84 -20.28
C ALA A 104 17.50 2.98 -19.31
N ALA A 105 18.28 4.07 -19.33
CA ALA A 105 18.02 5.22 -18.47
C ALA A 105 16.71 5.92 -18.86
N ALA A 106 16.48 6.05 -20.18
CA ALA A 106 15.22 6.57 -20.70
C ALA A 106 14.03 5.66 -20.37
N CYS A 107 14.18 4.33 -20.49
CA CYS A 107 13.13 3.37 -20.16
C CYS A 107 12.66 3.50 -18.71
N TRP A 108 13.60 3.49 -17.76
CA TRP A 108 13.27 3.58 -16.34
C TRP A 108 12.68 4.94 -15.96
N HIS A 109 13.24 6.05 -16.46
CA HIS A 109 12.71 7.38 -16.17
C HIS A 109 11.33 7.60 -16.80
N ALA A 110 11.13 7.15 -18.04
CA ALA A 110 9.82 7.20 -18.71
C ALA A 110 8.77 6.39 -17.94
N ALA A 111 9.13 5.17 -17.51
CA ALA A 111 8.26 4.32 -16.72
C ALA A 111 7.89 4.97 -15.38
N LYS A 112 8.86 5.59 -14.69
CA LYS A 112 8.61 6.34 -13.46
C LYS A 112 7.67 7.52 -13.66
N SER A 113 7.77 8.18 -14.80
CA SER A 113 6.83 9.26 -15.17
C SER A 113 5.42 8.75 -15.49
N ALA A 114 5.27 7.51 -15.96
CA ALA A 114 3.99 6.96 -16.41
C ALA A 114 3.22 6.20 -15.32
N GLU A 115 3.85 5.73 -14.26
CA GLU A 115 3.18 4.93 -13.21
C GLU A 115 1.99 5.67 -12.58
N CYS A 116 2.10 7.00 -12.42
CA CYS A 116 1.01 7.90 -12.06
C CYS A 116 0.88 9.01 -13.11
N GLY A 117 0.92 8.65 -14.39
CA GLY A 117 1.11 9.53 -15.54
C GLY A 117 0.12 10.69 -15.65
N GLY A 118 -1.08 10.58 -15.07
CA GLY A 118 -2.01 11.70 -14.98
C GLY A 118 -1.40 12.93 -14.30
N LEU A 119 -0.55 12.74 -13.28
CA LEU A 119 0.13 13.81 -12.57
C LEU A 119 1.17 14.57 -13.43
N CYS A 120 1.62 13.98 -14.53
CA CYS A 120 2.50 14.63 -15.51
C CYS A 120 1.75 15.62 -16.41
N THR A 121 0.44 15.78 -16.25
CA THR A 121 -0.42 16.59 -17.13
C THR A 121 -1.04 17.78 -16.40
N THR A 122 -1.63 18.70 -17.17
CA THR A 122 -2.40 19.85 -16.63
C THR A 122 -3.78 19.45 -16.11
N ASP A 123 -4.25 18.23 -16.43
CA ASP A 123 -5.49 17.64 -15.93
C ASP A 123 -5.20 16.24 -15.37
N PRO A 124 -4.75 16.11 -14.10
CA PRO A 124 -4.41 14.84 -13.51
C PRO A 124 -5.53 13.80 -13.45
N GLN A 125 -6.78 14.25 -13.59
CA GLN A 125 -7.98 13.39 -13.53
C GLN A 125 -8.47 12.98 -14.92
N GLY A 126 -7.98 13.64 -15.98
CA GLY A 126 -8.50 13.49 -17.33
C GLY A 126 -7.99 12.28 -18.09
N GLY A 127 -6.99 11.57 -17.59
CA GLY A 127 -6.43 10.41 -18.32
C GLY A 127 -5.00 10.08 -17.90
N GLY A 128 -4.28 9.38 -18.80
CA GLY A 128 -2.89 9.00 -18.63
C GLY A 128 -1.96 9.76 -19.57
N VAL A 129 -0.77 9.20 -19.77
CA VAL A 129 0.20 9.70 -20.72
C VAL A 129 0.55 8.65 -21.78
N PHE A 130 0.93 9.11 -22.96
CA PHE A 130 1.57 8.31 -23.99
C PHE A 130 3.07 8.61 -24.00
N LEU A 131 3.88 7.56 -24.05
CA LEU A 131 5.33 7.64 -24.04
C LEU A 131 5.92 7.22 -25.38
N THR A 132 6.86 8.00 -25.90
CA THR A 132 7.73 7.59 -27.00
C THR A 132 9.17 7.59 -26.51
N ILE A 133 9.82 6.42 -26.51
CA ILE A 133 11.18 6.23 -26.00
C ILE A 133 12.11 5.95 -27.18
N ASP A 134 13.28 6.57 -27.19
CA ASP A 134 14.33 6.36 -28.20
C ASP A 134 15.72 6.22 -27.56
N GLU A 135 16.76 6.36 -28.34
CA GLU A 135 18.16 6.16 -27.95
C GLU A 135 18.72 7.26 -27.04
N THR A 136 18.06 8.44 -26.97
CA THR A 136 18.59 9.61 -26.26
C THR A 136 17.70 10.09 -25.13
N GLY A 137 16.47 9.57 -25.05
CA GLY A 137 15.49 9.99 -24.03
C GLY A 137 14.08 9.54 -24.34
N PHE A 138 13.10 10.31 -23.88
CA PHE A 138 11.70 10.00 -24.13
C PHE A 138 10.85 11.27 -24.27
N THR A 139 9.70 11.12 -24.87
CA THR A 139 8.68 12.18 -24.99
C THR A 139 7.42 11.75 -24.26
N VAL A 140 6.85 12.67 -23.50
CA VAL A 140 5.59 12.48 -22.76
C VAL A 140 4.51 13.30 -23.43
N GLU A 141 3.34 12.70 -23.65
CA GLU A 141 2.16 13.32 -24.26
C GLU A 141 0.92 12.97 -23.45
N ALA A 142 0.06 13.95 -23.14
CA ALA A 142 -1.21 13.69 -22.47
C ALA A 142 -2.20 13.00 -23.41
N THR A 143 -2.94 12.00 -22.92
CA THR A 143 -3.93 11.26 -23.72
C THR A 143 -5.31 11.91 -23.73
N ALA A 144 -5.64 12.75 -22.73
CA ALA A 144 -6.94 13.40 -22.64
C ALA A 144 -7.04 14.62 -23.56
N PRO A 145 -8.16 14.83 -24.27
CA PRO A 145 -8.39 16.02 -25.10
C PRO A 145 -8.27 17.32 -24.27
N GLY A 146 -7.47 18.28 -24.76
CA GLY A 146 -7.25 19.57 -24.10
C GLY A 146 -6.23 19.55 -22.95
N SER A 147 -5.82 18.39 -22.47
CA SER A 147 -4.75 18.24 -21.49
C SER A 147 -3.37 18.36 -22.15
N ARG A 148 -2.35 18.77 -21.40
CA ARG A 148 -0.98 18.98 -21.88
C ARG A 148 0.01 18.53 -20.82
N CYS A 149 1.19 18.10 -21.25
CA CYS A 149 2.36 17.99 -20.41
C CYS A 149 3.16 19.28 -20.44
N THR A 150 3.74 19.66 -19.33
CA THR A 150 4.66 20.79 -19.19
C THR A 150 5.96 20.34 -18.56
N PRO A 151 7.10 21.01 -18.77
CA PRO A 151 8.34 20.70 -18.07
C PRO A 151 8.16 20.66 -16.55
N TYR A 152 7.32 21.55 -16.01
CA TYR A 152 6.99 21.59 -14.58
C TYR A 152 6.20 20.34 -14.14
N SER A 153 5.10 19.99 -14.80
CA SER A 153 4.26 18.86 -14.39
C SER A 153 5.03 17.53 -14.48
N VAL A 154 5.84 17.34 -15.54
CA VAL A 154 6.63 16.11 -15.71
C VAL A 154 7.77 15.99 -14.69
N SER A 155 8.50 17.10 -14.42
CA SER A 155 9.59 17.07 -13.43
C SER A 155 9.06 17.02 -11.99
N ALA A 156 8.01 17.78 -11.68
CA ALA A 156 7.42 17.82 -10.34
C ALA A 156 6.80 16.47 -9.93
N HIS A 157 6.39 15.63 -10.89
CA HIS A 157 5.89 14.30 -10.61
C HIS A 157 6.90 13.43 -9.82
N LEU A 158 8.21 13.61 -10.04
CA LEU A 158 9.24 12.85 -9.32
C LEU A 158 9.28 13.16 -7.81
N LEU A 159 8.65 14.25 -7.35
CA LEU A 159 8.46 14.55 -5.92
C LEU A 159 7.39 13.68 -5.27
N TYR A 160 6.54 13.03 -6.05
CA TYR A 160 5.45 12.22 -5.56
C TYR A 160 5.95 10.82 -5.19
N GLU A 161 5.71 10.42 -3.94
CA GLU A 161 6.04 9.08 -3.38
C GLU A 161 7.52 8.64 -3.49
N ASN A 162 8.47 9.56 -3.70
CA ASN A 162 9.88 9.24 -3.71
C ASN A 162 10.60 9.90 -2.52
N ALA A 163 11.42 9.12 -1.81
CA ALA A 163 12.27 9.65 -0.74
C ALA A 163 13.34 10.62 -1.28
N ASP A 164 13.90 10.31 -2.45
CA ASP A 164 14.82 11.17 -3.20
C ASP A 164 14.29 11.33 -4.63
N PRO A 165 13.88 12.55 -5.05
CA PRO A 165 13.34 12.78 -6.39
C PRO A 165 14.39 12.77 -7.49
N VAL A 166 15.67 12.78 -7.12
CA VAL A 166 16.80 12.84 -8.05
C VAL A 166 17.43 11.47 -8.26
N ARG A 167 17.51 10.65 -7.21
CA ARG A 167 18.10 9.31 -7.23
C ARG A 167 17.04 8.26 -6.89
N LEU A 168 16.43 7.71 -7.92
CA LEU A 168 15.31 6.77 -7.80
C LEU A 168 15.85 5.33 -7.82
N THR A 169 15.65 4.61 -6.72
CA THR A 169 16.14 3.22 -6.59
C THR A 169 15.10 2.23 -7.12
N GLU A 170 15.52 1.42 -8.08
CA GLU A 170 14.75 0.32 -8.65
C GLU A 170 15.57 -0.99 -8.56
N PRO A 171 14.97 -2.17 -8.78
CA PRO A 171 15.72 -3.43 -8.72
C PRO A 171 16.95 -3.42 -9.65
N GLY A 172 18.15 -3.51 -9.03
CA GLY A 172 19.44 -3.56 -9.75
C GLY A 172 19.92 -2.25 -10.36
N VAL A 173 19.22 -1.14 -10.18
CA VAL A 173 19.58 0.16 -10.75
C VAL A 173 19.24 1.34 -9.86
N VAL A 174 19.95 2.44 -10.05
CA VAL A 174 19.54 3.78 -9.58
C VAL A 174 19.42 4.68 -10.81
N VAL A 175 18.25 5.27 -10.98
CA VAL A 175 17.96 6.26 -12.03
C VAL A 175 18.35 7.63 -11.50
N ASP A 176 19.40 8.22 -12.08
CA ASP A 176 19.88 9.57 -11.72
C ASP A 176 19.31 10.59 -12.69
N THR A 177 18.44 11.44 -12.19
CA THR A 177 17.76 12.49 -12.95
C THR A 177 18.39 13.87 -12.78
N ALA A 178 19.50 14.02 -12.02
CA ALA A 178 20.12 15.31 -11.72
C ALA A 178 20.50 16.11 -12.99
N ALA A 179 20.91 15.43 -14.05
CA ALA A 179 21.26 16.05 -15.33
C ALA A 179 20.11 16.06 -16.35
N SER A 180 18.92 15.60 -15.97
CA SER A 180 17.77 15.53 -16.89
C SER A 180 17.29 16.90 -17.29
N ARG A 181 16.99 17.08 -18.56
CA ARG A 181 16.46 18.30 -19.16
C ARG A 181 15.06 18.02 -19.69
N TYR A 182 14.14 18.90 -19.35
CA TYR A 182 12.74 18.83 -19.74
C TYR A 182 12.45 19.97 -20.73
N THR A 183 12.26 19.65 -21.98
CA THR A 183 12.06 20.63 -23.05
C THR A 183 10.61 20.58 -23.54
N GLN A 184 9.94 21.74 -23.53
CA GLN A 184 8.59 21.86 -24.08
C GLN A 184 8.64 21.69 -25.60
N LEU A 185 7.83 20.79 -26.12
CA LEU A 185 7.59 20.62 -27.55
C LEU A 185 6.23 21.20 -27.94
N GLU A 186 5.97 21.27 -29.24
CA GLU A 186 4.68 21.61 -29.77
C GLU A 186 3.58 20.63 -29.34
N ASN A 187 2.32 21.07 -29.40
CA ASN A 187 1.14 20.27 -29.03
C ASN A 187 1.11 19.78 -27.58
N GLY A 188 1.79 20.47 -26.65
CA GLY A 188 1.74 20.15 -25.22
C GLY A 188 2.47 18.86 -24.86
N ARG A 189 3.50 18.48 -25.62
CA ARG A 189 4.41 17.39 -25.33
C ARG A 189 5.66 17.88 -24.62
N VAL A 190 6.33 16.99 -23.89
CA VAL A 190 7.60 17.30 -23.22
C VAL A 190 8.64 16.26 -23.60
N ARG A 191 9.80 16.71 -24.07
CA ARG A 191 10.99 15.89 -24.28
C ARG A 191 11.82 15.85 -23.03
N VAL A 192 12.28 14.66 -22.60
CA VAL A 192 13.18 14.43 -21.46
C VAL A 192 14.43 13.73 -21.92
N GLU A 193 15.59 14.29 -21.58
CA GLU A 193 16.92 13.80 -21.97
C GLU A 193 17.92 13.99 -20.83
N GLY A 194 19.06 13.27 -20.89
CA GLY A 194 20.17 13.46 -19.95
C GLY A 194 20.05 12.66 -18.66
N THR A 195 19.07 11.78 -18.53
CA THR A 195 18.98 10.80 -17.45
C THR A 195 20.16 9.86 -17.50
N ARG A 196 20.68 9.45 -16.34
CA ARG A 196 21.75 8.48 -16.20
C ARG A 196 21.27 7.26 -15.43
N LEU A 197 21.93 6.14 -15.64
CA LEU A 197 21.65 4.88 -14.94
C LEU A 197 22.91 4.38 -14.27
N GLU A 198 22.82 4.12 -12.96
CA GLU A 198 23.86 3.47 -12.18
C GLU A 198 23.43 2.02 -11.89
N ARG A 199 24.29 1.03 -12.19
CA ARG A 199 24.01 -0.36 -11.85
C ARG A 199 24.38 -0.63 -10.40
N THR A 200 23.53 -1.35 -9.71
CA THR A 200 23.70 -1.76 -8.30
C THR A 200 23.47 -3.27 -8.16
N PRO A 201 23.89 -3.89 -7.04
CA PRO A 201 23.46 -5.25 -6.76
C PRO A 201 21.93 -5.36 -6.85
N TYR A 202 21.47 -6.45 -7.48
CA TYR A 202 20.04 -6.64 -7.66
C TYR A 202 19.36 -6.93 -6.31
N THR A 203 18.35 -6.16 -6.00
CA THR A 203 17.57 -6.32 -4.76
C THR A 203 16.09 -6.42 -5.05
N MET A 204 15.41 -7.27 -4.29
CA MET A 204 13.96 -7.42 -4.31
C MET A 204 13.40 -6.92 -2.97
N LYS A 205 12.50 -5.95 -3.02
CA LYS A 205 11.79 -5.49 -1.84
C LYS A 205 10.85 -6.59 -1.34
N LEU A 206 10.87 -6.83 -0.03
CA LEU A 206 10.04 -7.82 0.65
C LEU A 206 8.94 -7.13 1.44
N GLU A 207 7.74 -7.63 1.31
CA GLU A 207 6.58 -7.20 2.10
C GLU A 207 5.95 -8.42 2.75
N GLY A 208 5.73 -8.37 4.07
CA GLY A 208 5.15 -9.47 4.82
C GLY A 208 4.24 -8.98 5.93
N ALA A 209 3.15 -9.71 6.15
CA ALA A 209 2.18 -9.42 7.19
C ALA A 209 1.89 -10.65 8.04
N SER A 210 1.83 -10.45 9.36
CA SER A 210 1.44 -11.46 10.34
C SER A 210 0.10 -11.13 10.99
N PRO A 211 -0.64 -12.13 11.49
CA PRO A 211 -1.83 -11.91 12.29
C PRO A 211 -1.50 -11.04 13.52
N ALA A 212 -2.35 -10.08 13.83
CA ALA A 212 -2.19 -9.14 14.94
C ALA A 212 -3.43 -9.08 15.86
N GLY A 213 -4.22 -10.15 15.88
CA GLY A 213 -5.43 -10.30 16.65
C GLY A 213 -6.70 -10.09 15.85
N TYR A 214 -7.80 -9.86 16.54
CA TYR A 214 -9.13 -9.59 16.00
C TYR A 214 -9.62 -8.24 16.47
N GLN A 215 -10.35 -7.54 15.64
CA GLN A 215 -10.76 -6.17 15.95
C GLN A 215 -12.27 -6.02 15.96
N THR A 216 -12.77 -5.26 16.95
CA THR A 216 -14.12 -4.74 17.04
C THR A 216 -14.07 -3.24 17.24
N ILE A 217 -14.97 -2.52 16.62
CA ILE A 217 -15.06 -1.05 16.72
C ILE A 217 -16.43 -0.63 17.21
N SER A 218 -16.47 0.53 17.88
CA SER A 218 -17.72 1.28 18.18
C SER A 218 -17.47 2.76 17.90
N LEU A 219 -18.50 3.46 17.41
CA LEU A 219 -18.44 4.89 17.17
C LEU A 219 -19.58 5.58 17.91
N VAL A 220 -19.27 6.61 18.69
CA VAL A 220 -20.27 7.42 19.40
C VAL A 220 -20.13 8.89 19.00
N GLY A 221 -21.25 9.52 18.69
CA GLY A 221 -21.34 10.97 18.46
C GLY A 221 -21.60 11.71 19.78
N ILE A 222 -20.78 12.71 20.09
CA ILE A 222 -20.84 13.47 21.35
C ILE A 222 -20.96 14.95 21.03
N ARG A 223 -21.92 15.62 21.72
CA ARG A 223 -22.15 17.08 21.65
C ARG A 223 -22.35 17.71 23.02
N ASP A 224 -21.82 17.08 24.05
CA ASP A 224 -21.90 17.62 25.41
C ASP A 224 -20.88 18.75 25.61
N ARG A 225 -21.33 19.91 26.13
CA ARG A 225 -20.47 21.10 26.30
C ARG A 225 -19.33 20.86 27.29
N GLY A 226 -19.53 20.05 28.32
CA GLY A 226 -18.50 19.73 29.30
C GLY A 226 -17.40 18.87 28.68
N VAL A 227 -17.77 17.87 27.86
CA VAL A 227 -16.80 17.04 27.09
C VAL A 227 -16.05 17.90 26.07
N MET A 228 -16.77 18.80 25.35
CA MET A 228 -16.14 19.66 24.32
C MET A 228 -15.08 20.61 24.88
N GLN A 229 -15.20 21.03 26.15
CA GLN A 229 -14.18 21.89 26.77
C GLN A 229 -12.85 21.21 27.00
N ASP A 230 -12.83 19.91 27.30
CA ASP A 230 -11.62 19.12 27.52
C ASP A 230 -11.83 17.65 27.14
N PRO A 231 -11.87 17.35 25.83
CA PRO A 231 -12.12 16.00 25.35
C PRO A 231 -11.07 14.97 25.82
N LEU A 232 -9.81 15.37 25.88
CA LEU A 232 -8.74 14.46 26.27
C LEU A 232 -8.81 14.08 27.74
N ARG A 233 -9.18 15.00 28.61
CA ARG A 233 -9.42 14.71 30.03
C ARG A 233 -10.57 13.74 30.20
N TRP A 234 -11.67 13.95 29.49
CA TRP A 234 -12.83 13.07 29.53
C TRP A 234 -12.45 11.66 29.08
N LEU A 235 -11.74 11.52 27.94
CA LEU A 235 -11.23 10.23 27.42
C LEU A 235 -10.30 9.54 28.42
N LYS A 236 -9.38 10.29 29.03
CA LYS A 236 -8.49 9.76 30.06
C LYS A 236 -9.27 9.21 31.27
N ASN A 237 -10.28 9.93 31.74
CA ASN A 237 -11.10 9.49 32.87
C ASN A 237 -11.91 8.25 32.50
N LEU A 238 -12.48 8.19 31.30
CA LEU A 238 -13.17 7.02 30.78
C LEU A 238 -12.23 5.81 30.70
N SER A 239 -11.04 5.98 30.15
CA SER A 239 -10.02 4.90 30.06
C SER A 239 -9.68 4.33 31.44
N GLN A 240 -9.35 5.19 32.39
CA GLN A 240 -9.01 4.77 33.76
C GLN A 240 -10.18 4.02 34.45
N TYR A 241 -11.39 4.47 34.23
CA TYR A 241 -12.58 3.79 34.75
C TYR A 241 -12.74 2.40 34.11
N MET A 242 -12.61 2.32 32.76
CA MET A 242 -12.81 1.08 32.02
C MET A 242 -11.71 0.04 32.32
N GLU A 243 -10.46 0.44 32.49
CA GLU A 243 -9.39 -0.44 32.92
C GLU A 243 -9.71 -1.14 34.25
N SER A 244 -10.20 -0.35 35.24
CA SER A 244 -10.63 -0.90 36.51
C SER A 244 -11.88 -1.79 36.40
N ALA A 245 -12.81 -1.45 35.52
CA ALA A 245 -14.03 -2.23 35.31
C ALA A 245 -13.73 -3.57 34.63
N LEU A 246 -12.91 -3.58 33.58
CA LEU A 246 -12.51 -4.78 32.86
C LEU A 246 -11.69 -5.73 33.75
N GLN A 247 -10.81 -5.19 34.58
CA GLN A 247 -10.08 -5.99 35.58
C GLN A 247 -11.01 -6.70 36.56
N LYS A 248 -12.05 -5.99 37.08
CA LYS A 248 -13.07 -6.59 37.95
C LYS A 248 -13.92 -7.66 37.24
N MET A 249 -14.07 -7.56 35.93
CA MET A 249 -14.73 -8.57 35.09
C MET A 249 -13.84 -9.78 34.79
N GLY A 250 -12.60 -9.79 35.28
CA GLY A 250 -11.64 -10.89 35.04
C GLY A 250 -11.02 -10.89 33.65
N VAL A 251 -11.08 -9.79 32.92
CA VAL A 251 -10.43 -9.68 31.60
C VAL A 251 -8.94 -9.39 31.82
N ALA A 252 -8.08 -10.28 31.36
CA ALA A 252 -6.63 -10.11 31.49
C ALA A 252 -6.12 -8.96 30.60
N GLY A 253 -5.40 -8.01 31.20
CA GLY A 253 -4.93 -6.80 30.49
C GLY A 253 -4.00 -7.06 29.31
N GLU A 254 -3.32 -8.23 29.31
CA GLU A 254 -2.41 -8.63 28.22
C GLU A 254 -3.13 -9.19 26.99
N SER A 255 -4.37 -9.66 27.15
CA SER A 255 -5.14 -10.34 26.09
C SER A 255 -5.88 -9.39 25.15
N TYR A 256 -5.87 -8.09 25.44
CA TYR A 256 -6.50 -7.06 24.59
C TYR A 256 -5.76 -5.73 24.67
N ARG A 257 -5.98 -4.90 23.65
CA ARG A 257 -5.62 -3.46 23.64
C ARG A 257 -6.79 -2.68 23.08
N TYR A 258 -6.93 -1.44 23.50
CA TYR A 258 -7.95 -0.55 22.95
C TYR A 258 -7.38 0.85 22.70
N GLU A 259 -8.06 1.59 21.84
CA GLU A 259 -7.76 2.98 21.53
C GLU A 259 -9.06 3.76 21.40
N LEU A 260 -9.07 4.98 21.90
CA LEU A 260 -10.17 5.93 21.77
C LEU A 260 -9.70 7.13 20.94
N ARG A 261 -10.25 7.29 19.74
CA ARG A 261 -9.88 8.35 18.80
C ARG A 261 -10.97 9.41 18.67
N PRO A 262 -10.71 10.67 19.12
CA PRO A 262 -11.67 11.76 19.03
C PRO A 262 -11.62 12.46 17.67
N TYR A 263 -12.36 11.95 16.68
CA TYR A 263 -12.53 12.61 15.39
C TYR A 263 -13.25 13.94 15.54
N GLY A 264 -12.75 14.99 14.89
CA GLY A 264 -13.17 16.36 15.10
C GLY A 264 -12.28 17.12 16.11
N TYR A 265 -11.31 16.43 16.73
CA TYR A 265 -10.32 17.05 17.63
C TYR A 265 -8.88 16.78 17.17
N ASN A 266 -8.28 15.64 17.48
CA ASN A 266 -6.93 15.31 17.08
C ASN A 266 -6.72 13.85 16.64
N ALA A 267 -7.76 13.11 16.33
CA ALA A 267 -7.71 11.69 16.02
C ALA A 267 -6.84 11.33 14.80
N VAL A 268 -6.72 12.25 13.83
CA VAL A 268 -5.96 12.04 12.58
C VAL A 268 -4.51 12.49 12.75
N TYR A 269 -4.31 13.67 13.30
CA TYR A 269 -2.99 14.28 13.42
C TYR A 269 -2.21 13.75 14.64
N GLY A 270 -2.91 13.42 15.75
CA GLY A 270 -2.31 12.93 17.00
C GLY A 270 -1.53 14.01 17.80
N GLY A 271 -1.36 15.18 17.24
CA GLY A 271 -0.60 16.28 17.83
C GLY A 271 -1.46 17.26 18.63
N PRO A 272 -0.84 18.34 19.17
CA PRO A 272 -1.53 19.37 19.91
C PRO A 272 -2.50 20.14 19.02
N VAL A 273 -3.67 20.45 19.57
CA VAL A 273 -4.64 21.35 18.93
C VAL A 273 -4.33 22.81 19.24
N PRO A 274 -4.79 23.78 18.42
CA PRO A 274 -4.62 25.20 18.70
C PRO A 274 -5.20 25.56 20.07
N LYS A 275 -4.52 26.48 20.79
CA LYS A 275 -4.97 26.95 22.11
C LYS A 275 -6.37 27.55 22.00
N GLY A 276 -7.29 27.08 22.87
CA GLY A 276 -8.68 27.55 22.91
C GLY A 276 -9.59 26.91 21.85
N TYR A 277 -9.12 25.93 21.09
CA TYR A 277 -9.98 25.19 20.18
C TYR A 277 -10.99 24.34 20.94
N VAL A 278 -12.26 24.56 20.66
CA VAL A 278 -13.39 23.80 21.20
C VAL A 278 -14.20 23.27 20.01
N PRO A 279 -14.29 21.94 19.83
CA PRO A 279 -15.07 21.38 18.74
C PRO A 279 -16.58 21.58 18.95
N ASN A 280 -17.35 21.63 17.88
CA ASN A 280 -18.82 21.69 17.96
C ASN A 280 -19.43 20.32 18.32
N GLU A 281 -18.80 19.26 17.85
CA GLU A 281 -19.16 17.86 18.10
C GLU A 281 -17.94 16.97 17.91
N LEU A 282 -17.99 15.75 18.44
CA LEU A 282 -16.95 14.72 18.29
C LEU A 282 -17.57 13.40 17.83
N GLY A 283 -16.84 12.70 16.98
CA GLY A 283 -17.00 11.26 16.79
C GLY A 283 -15.91 10.53 17.56
N VAL A 284 -16.21 9.89 18.67
CA VAL A 284 -15.23 9.07 19.38
C VAL A 284 -15.32 7.64 18.90
N MET A 285 -14.26 7.19 18.23
CA MET A 285 -14.13 5.83 17.75
C MET A 285 -13.32 5.01 18.76
N LEU A 286 -13.95 3.99 19.32
CA LEU A 286 -13.30 2.93 20.07
C LEU A 286 -12.84 1.86 19.07
N THR A 287 -11.58 1.46 19.15
CA THR A 287 -11.06 0.26 18.51
C THR A 287 -10.57 -0.70 19.59
N VAL A 288 -11.03 -1.93 19.58
CA VAL A 288 -10.56 -2.99 20.46
C VAL A 288 -9.92 -4.07 19.62
N THR A 289 -8.70 -4.45 19.97
CA THR A 289 -8.00 -5.58 19.36
C THR A 289 -7.68 -6.60 20.45
N ALA A 290 -8.00 -7.87 20.21
CA ALA A 290 -7.78 -8.96 21.17
C ALA A 290 -7.36 -10.24 20.45
N ASP A 291 -6.97 -11.25 21.21
CA ASP A 291 -6.52 -12.55 20.69
C ASP A 291 -7.64 -13.32 19.98
N THR A 292 -8.89 -13.06 20.34
CA THR A 292 -10.07 -13.64 19.71
C THR A 292 -11.13 -12.56 19.37
N GLN A 293 -11.98 -12.87 18.38
CA GLN A 293 -13.07 -11.95 18.01
C GLN A 293 -14.09 -11.80 19.15
N GLU A 294 -14.38 -12.89 19.86
CA GLU A 294 -15.30 -12.90 20.98
C GLU A 294 -14.84 -11.97 22.08
N LEU A 295 -13.53 -12.01 22.44
CA LEU A 295 -12.97 -11.14 23.46
C LEU A 295 -12.97 -9.68 23.02
N ALA A 296 -12.59 -9.39 21.75
CA ALA A 296 -12.65 -8.02 21.21
C ALA A 296 -14.07 -7.45 21.29
N THR A 297 -15.08 -8.27 20.95
CA THR A 297 -16.48 -7.88 21.00
C THR A 297 -16.99 -7.74 22.44
N GLN A 298 -16.59 -8.61 23.35
CA GLN A 298 -16.93 -8.51 24.77
C GLN A 298 -16.40 -7.22 25.39
N VAL A 299 -15.14 -6.87 25.13
CA VAL A 299 -14.54 -5.62 25.62
C VAL A 299 -15.24 -4.40 25.01
N ALA A 300 -15.52 -4.39 23.71
CA ALA A 300 -16.26 -3.30 23.07
C ALA A 300 -17.66 -3.12 23.68
N LYS A 301 -18.39 -4.21 23.91
CA LYS A 301 -19.70 -4.19 24.59
C LYS A 301 -19.62 -3.64 26.02
N ALA A 302 -18.54 -3.95 26.75
CA ALA A 302 -18.33 -3.39 28.08
C ALA A 302 -18.13 -1.85 28.07
N PHE A 303 -17.53 -1.32 26.99
CA PHE A 303 -17.38 0.13 26.80
C PHE A 303 -18.70 0.84 26.41
N ASN A 304 -19.59 0.20 25.66
CA ASN A 304 -20.75 0.85 25.05
C ASN A 304 -21.63 1.64 26.03
N PRO A 305 -22.00 1.13 27.23
CA PRO A 305 -22.78 1.91 28.18
C PRO A 305 -22.09 3.20 28.64
N TYR A 306 -20.77 3.15 28.76
CA TYR A 306 -19.96 4.29 29.19
C TYR A 306 -19.63 5.24 28.05
N LEU A 307 -19.45 4.76 26.84
CA LEU A 307 -19.42 5.60 25.65
C LEU A 307 -20.70 6.41 25.48
N LEU A 308 -21.82 5.87 25.95
CA LEU A 308 -23.12 6.53 25.85
C LEU A 308 -23.42 7.50 27.03
N HIS A 309 -22.92 7.21 28.24
CA HIS A 309 -23.36 7.87 29.47
C HIS A 309 -22.25 8.30 30.44
N PHE A 310 -20.96 8.23 30.07
CA PHE A 310 -19.90 8.56 31.02
C PHE A 310 -19.88 10.05 31.36
N PRO A 311 -20.05 10.44 32.66
CA PRO A 311 -20.15 11.84 33.06
C PRO A 311 -18.80 12.55 33.03
N VAL A 312 -18.80 13.86 32.81
CA VAL A 312 -17.61 14.73 32.93
C VAL A 312 -17.17 14.85 34.39
N HIS A 313 -18.15 14.98 35.30
CA HIS A 313 -17.96 15.09 36.74
C HIS A 313 -18.91 14.12 37.49
N ARG A 314 -18.47 13.59 38.62
CA ARG A 314 -19.22 12.58 39.39
C ARG A 314 -20.62 13.05 39.87
N ASP A 315 -20.76 14.33 40.13
CA ASP A 315 -21.98 14.93 40.65
C ASP A 315 -22.91 15.50 39.56
N GLN A 316 -22.56 15.24 38.30
CA GLN A 316 -23.36 15.74 37.17
C GLN A 316 -24.38 14.69 36.74
N GLN A 317 -25.55 15.18 36.27
CA GLN A 317 -26.52 14.32 35.60
C GLN A 317 -25.84 13.54 34.46
N LEU A 318 -26.15 12.25 34.33
CA LEU A 318 -25.59 11.43 33.29
C LEU A 318 -25.91 12.00 31.91
N PRO A 319 -24.90 12.28 31.07
CA PRO A 319 -25.13 12.71 29.71
C PRO A 319 -25.71 11.56 28.89
N SER A 320 -26.27 11.87 27.74
CA SER A 320 -26.67 10.87 26.76
C SER A 320 -26.09 11.25 25.40
N PHE A 321 -25.27 10.39 24.85
CA PHE A 321 -24.66 10.53 23.53
C PHE A 321 -25.42 9.65 22.54
N ALA A 322 -24.93 9.54 21.30
CA ALA A 322 -25.63 8.79 20.27
C ALA A 322 -24.71 7.86 19.50
N PHE A 323 -25.11 6.60 19.40
CA PHE A 323 -24.53 5.70 18.41
C PHE A 323 -25.18 5.91 17.04
N PRO A 324 -24.41 5.93 15.93
CA PRO A 324 -24.97 6.14 14.60
C PRO A 324 -25.71 4.89 14.05
N TYR A 325 -25.51 3.73 14.66
CA TYR A 325 -26.11 2.45 14.26
C TYR A 325 -26.32 1.52 15.47
N SER A 326 -27.14 0.47 15.28
CA SER A 326 -27.41 -0.58 16.26
C SER A 326 -27.29 -1.95 15.60
N PRO A 327 -26.53 -2.90 16.20
CA PRO A 327 -25.76 -2.77 17.44
C PRO A 327 -24.63 -1.75 17.33
N ALA A 328 -24.19 -1.19 18.45
CA ALA A 328 -23.16 -0.15 18.49
C ALA A 328 -21.76 -0.66 18.09
N GLU A 329 -21.47 -1.90 18.44
CA GLU A 329 -20.22 -2.57 18.10
C GLU A 329 -20.30 -3.25 16.71
N THR A 330 -19.20 -3.19 15.97
CA THR A 330 -19.04 -3.84 14.66
C THR A 330 -17.76 -4.65 14.63
N GLU A 331 -17.88 -5.94 14.37
CA GLU A 331 -16.73 -6.84 14.18
C GLU A 331 -16.03 -6.54 12.86
N ARG A 332 -14.70 -6.38 12.93
CA ARG A 332 -13.84 -6.13 11.77
C ARG A 332 -13.08 -7.37 11.32
N GLY A 333 -13.14 -8.45 12.11
CA GLY A 333 -12.43 -9.69 11.84
C GLY A 333 -10.95 -9.63 12.19
N ARG A 334 -10.18 -10.49 11.55
CA ARG A 334 -8.75 -10.63 11.79
C ARG A 334 -7.97 -9.42 11.29
N LEU A 335 -7.15 -8.86 12.16
CA LEU A 335 -6.21 -7.79 11.87
C LEU A 335 -4.86 -8.38 11.48
N TYR A 336 -4.17 -7.72 10.54
CA TYR A 336 -2.80 -8.06 10.14
C TYR A 336 -1.88 -6.86 10.39
N ALA A 337 -0.69 -7.14 10.91
CA ALA A 337 0.38 -6.16 11.05
C ALA A 337 1.40 -6.33 9.93
N PHE A 338 1.82 -5.22 9.34
CA PHE A 338 2.92 -5.20 8.39
C PHE A 338 4.23 -5.38 9.17
N ARG A 339 4.94 -6.49 8.92
CA ARG A 339 6.10 -6.90 9.72
C ARG A 339 7.40 -6.88 8.95
N LEU A 340 7.35 -6.93 7.63
CA LEU A 340 8.52 -7.04 6.80
C LEU A 340 8.54 -5.92 5.76
N TYR A 341 9.49 -5.00 5.91
CA TYR A 341 9.76 -3.89 5.01
C TYR A 341 11.26 -3.82 4.76
N HIS A 342 11.76 -4.79 4.00
CA HIS A 342 13.18 -5.07 3.82
C HIS A 342 13.49 -5.29 2.34
N VAL A 343 14.76 -5.36 1.98
CA VAL A 343 15.20 -5.83 0.68
C VAL A 343 16.06 -7.08 0.83
N ALA A 344 15.85 -8.04 -0.06
CA ALA A 344 16.73 -9.20 -0.23
C ALA A 344 17.61 -8.99 -1.46
N GLU A 345 18.91 -9.23 -1.33
CA GLU A 345 19.84 -9.25 -2.44
C GLU A 345 19.76 -10.59 -3.17
N LEU A 346 19.62 -10.55 -4.50
CA LEU A 346 19.50 -11.71 -5.36
C LEU A 346 20.74 -11.83 -6.26
N ASP A 347 21.13 -13.06 -6.57
CA ASP A 347 22.21 -13.35 -7.55
C ASP A 347 21.66 -13.34 -8.97
N ASP A 348 20.41 -13.76 -9.15
CA ASP A 348 19.68 -13.76 -10.41
C ASP A 348 18.36 -12.99 -10.24
N PRO A 349 18.02 -12.03 -11.11
CA PRO A 349 16.76 -11.32 -11.09
C PRO A 349 15.51 -12.21 -11.09
N LEU A 350 15.59 -13.42 -11.61
CA LEU A 350 14.50 -14.39 -11.67
C LEU A 350 14.40 -15.28 -10.42
N GLU A 351 15.41 -15.27 -9.55
CA GLU A 351 15.52 -16.16 -8.38
C GLU A 351 14.29 -16.09 -7.46
N GLY A 352 13.72 -14.90 -7.25
CA GLY A 352 12.56 -14.67 -6.39
C GLY A 352 11.21 -14.82 -7.10
N CYS A 353 11.17 -15.31 -8.34
CA CYS A 353 9.98 -15.36 -9.16
C CYS A 353 9.76 -16.74 -9.79
N ARG A 354 8.49 -17.14 -9.94
CA ARG A 354 8.12 -18.33 -10.70
C ARG A 354 7.16 -17.95 -11.81
N ILE A 355 7.57 -18.18 -13.06
CA ILE A 355 6.77 -17.85 -14.25
C ILE A 355 6.10 -19.09 -14.78
N CYS A 356 4.79 -19.02 -15.03
CA CYS A 356 3.99 -20.08 -15.63
C CYS A 356 3.17 -19.52 -16.78
N CYS A 357 3.32 -20.10 -17.96
CA CYS A 357 2.56 -19.72 -19.16
C CYS A 357 1.47 -20.77 -19.45
N GLU A 358 0.28 -20.31 -19.85
CA GLU A 358 -0.83 -21.15 -20.30
C GLU A 358 -1.60 -20.45 -21.43
N THR A 359 -2.19 -21.23 -22.31
CA THR A 359 -3.11 -20.70 -23.32
C THR A 359 -4.51 -20.64 -22.73
N ILE A 360 -5.17 -19.49 -22.84
CA ILE A 360 -6.55 -19.25 -22.41
C ILE A 360 -7.43 -18.97 -23.62
N GLY A 361 -8.71 -19.36 -23.54
CA GLY A 361 -9.66 -19.25 -24.66
C GLY A 361 -9.92 -20.59 -25.33
N LYS A 362 -10.92 -20.64 -26.20
CA LYS A 362 -11.18 -21.85 -27.03
C LYS A 362 -10.14 -21.92 -28.14
N GLU A 363 -9.44 -23.05 -28.26
CA GLU A 363 -8.88 -23.42 -29.56
C GLU A 363 -10.03 -23.37 -30.56
N ALA A 364 -9.87 -22.57 -31.61
CA ALA A 364 -10.80 -22.64 -32.74
C ALA A 364 -10.85 -24.12 -33.17
N GLY A 365 -12.02 -24.75 -33.03
CA GLY A 365 -12.18 -26.16 -33.17
C GLY A 365 -11.48 -26.70 -34.42
N ARG A 366 -10.67 -27.73 -34.25
CA ARG A 366 -10.45 -28.68 -35.31
C ARG A 366 -11.80 -29.32 -35.56
N ASN A 367 -12.47 -28.88 -36.61
CA ASN A 367 -13.56 -29.62 -37.19
C ASN A 367 -12.99 -30.98 -37.59
N GLU A 368 -13.40 -32.04 -36.87
CA GLU A 368 -13.45 -33.39 -37.44
C GLU A 368 -14.62 -33.53 -38.41
#